data_71fc9d6cdab2cad20254a0a1aa94f62c
#
_entry.id   71fc9d6cdab2cad20254a0a1aa94f62c
#
_cell.length_a   1.000
_cell.length_b   1.000
_cell.length_c   1.000
_cell.angle_alpha   90.00
_cell.angle_beta   90.00
_cell.angle_gamma   90.00
#
_symmetry.space_group_name_H-M   'P 1'
#
loop_
_entity.id
_entity.type
_entity.pdbx_description
1 polymer ?
#
loop_
_entity_poly.entity_id
_entity_poly.type
_entity_poly.pdbx_seq_one_letter_code
_entity_poly.pdbx_strand_id
1 'polypeptide(L)'
;MKGKCNIAKVLCLVLTFSVSLVCLADTALSAEPVNLTVGYQPYDTISYSAAVINARELWKKNLPPGSKVTFEGALQGSIIVNAMVADKQQIGYLGDMPAVVSTTKTRIAPIKLVANTGLSAGQRCNVIMVRSDAPDFKTPEEAVKWLNGKTFATPKGSCADRFLRTFVEKTGVKPKEVLNQSLEVIATNFRVHKIDAAVLWEPTVSRIGELVGEGVAKIAATGYTFNTPDAGFIAMRADFVEKHPDIAKAWLKTELDAQQFILDPNNWKEVAEIVKGQTTGISPAMAWFSIFGAVPDNCGGAPERDTKPFIFTPEVHDLITGTYIFLHSVKVIDVDKAPEGAIDDTLARQVVAEANAPTPLGVIIPKDVSQSPF
;
A
#
# COMPACT_ATOMS: atom_id res chain seq x y z
N MET A 1 104.05 -12.28 -37.98
CA MET A 1 104.30 -12.27 -36.51
C MET A 1 103.05 -12.03 -35.78
N LYS A 2 102.63 -12.98 -35.10
CA LYS A 2 101.72 -13.14 -33.91
C LYS A 2 100.90 -11.94 -33.48
N GLY A 3 99.61 -11.99 -33.52
CA GLY A 3 98.67 -11.12 -32.83
C GLY A 3 97.41 -11.90 -32.46
N LYS A 4 97.14 -12.00 -31.19
CA LYS A 4 96.18 -12.88 -30.54
C LYS A 4 94.74 -12.43 -30.72
N CYS A 5 93.89 -13.34 -31.03
CA CYS A 5 92.39 -13.25 -30.98
C CYS A 5 91.93 -13.17 -29.53
N ASN A 6 91.09 -12.22 -29.17
CA ASN A 6 90.33 -12.20 -27.92
C ASN A 6 88.88 -12.22 -28.25
N ILE A 7 88.29 -13.39 -27.87
CA ILE A 7 86.86 -13.63 -27.97
C ILE A 7 86.11 -13.02 -26.72
N ALA A 8 85.38 -11.97 -26.96
CA ALA A 8 84.47 -11.39 -25.93
C ALA A 8 83.18 -12.24 -25.88
N LYS A 9 82.95 -12.88 -24.76
CA LYS A 9 81.68 -13.56 -24.47
C LYS A 9 80.56 -12.54 -24.23
N VAL A 10 79.59 -12.47 -25.12
CA VAL A 10 78.36 -11.75 -24.92
C VAL A 10 77.44 -12.64 -24.10
N LEU A 11 77.19 -12.22 -22.86
CA LEU A 11 76.21 -12.87 -21.93
C LEU A 11 74.86 -12.26 -22.23
N CYS A 12 73.97 -12.99 -22.93
CA CYS A 12 72.58 -12.65 -23.07
C CYS A 12 71.82 -12.89 -21.76
N LEU A 13 71.51 -11.82 -21.07
CA LEU A 13 70.58 -11.87 -19.90
C LEU A 13 69.13 -11.86 -20.42
N VAL A 14 68.47 -12.99 -20.41
CA VAL A 14 67.03 -13.12 -20.71
C VAL A 14 66.28 -12.74 -19.44
N LEU A 15 65.78 -11.50 -19.38
CA LEU A 15 64.80 -11.08 -18.35
C LEU A 15 63.42 -11.68 -18.73
N THR A 16 63.05 -12.77 -18.07
CA THR A 16 61.67 -13.26 -18.07
C THR A 16 60.79 -12.35 -17.20
N PHE A 17 60.03 -11.46 -17.85
CA PHE A 17 58.99 -10.68 -17.19
C PHE A 17 57.78 -11.59 -16.93
N SER A 18 57.68 -12.12 -15.72
CA SER A 18 56.48 -12.85 -15.27
C SER A 18 55.41 -11.80 -14.99
N VAL A 19 54.52 -11.61 -15.95
CA VAL A 19 53.26 -10.87 -15.71
C VAL A 19 52.36 -11.75 -14.85
N SER A 20 52.40 -11.55 -13.54
CA SER A 20 51.38 -12.08 -12.63
C SER A 20 50.06 -11.38 -12.90
N LEU A 21 49.20 -12.08 -13.67
CA LEU A 21 47.79 -11.67 -13.84
C LEU A 21 47.08 -11.90 -12.49
N VAL A 22 47.07 -10.87 -11.65
CA VAL A 22 46.19 -10.85 -10.45
C VAL A 22 44.79 -10.78 -10.98
N CYS A 23 44.11 -11.90 -11.07
CA CYS A 23 42.66 -11.98 -11.15
C CYS A 23 42.13 -11.34 -9.84
N LEU A 24 41.78 -10.06 -9.89
CA LEU A 24 40.86 -9.47 -8.94
C LEU A 24 39.51 -10.19 -9.19
N ALA A 25 39.32 -11.32 -8.53
CA ALA A 25 37.98 -11.84 -8.31
C ALA A 25 37.28 -10.73 -7.53
N ASP A 26 36.40 -9.96 -8.19
CA ASP A 26 35.36 -9.22 -7.53
C ASP A 26 34.59 -10.25 -6.70
N THR A 27 35.00 -10.46 -5.46
CA THR A 27 34.15 -11.02 -4.45
C THR A 27 33.09 -9.95 -4.22
N ALA A 28 32.03 -9.97 -5.06
CA ALA A 28 30.78 -9.38 -4.68
C ALA A 28 30.48 -9.98 -3.30
N LEU A 29 30.70 -9.18 -2.24
CA LEU A 29 30.29 -9.55 -0.90
C LEU A 29 28.81 -9.81 -1.00
N SER A 30 28.40 -11.09 -1.09
CA SER A 30 26.99 -11.44 -1.01
C SER A 30 26.52 -10.91 0.32
N ALA A 31 25.60 -9.94 0.27
CA ALA A 31 25.02 -9.40 1.49
C ALA A 31 24.52 -10.56 2.36
N GLU A 32 24.72 -10.47 3.68
CA GLU A 32 24.31 -11.55 4.59
C GLU A 32 22.80 -11.75 4.57
N PRO A 33 22.32 -13.00 4.74
CA PRO A 33 20.90 -13.29 4.86
C PRO A 33 20.25 -12.48 5.98
N VAL A 34 19.04 -11.98 5.73
CA VAL A 34 18.28 -11.19 6.72
C VAL A 34 17.00 -11.90 7.13
N ASN A 35 16.55 -11.59 8.35
CA ASN A 35 15.21 -11.95 8.82
C ASN A 35 14.37 -10.69 8.88
N LEU A 36 13.30 -10.62 8.09
CA LEU A 36 12.39 -9.49 8.05
C LEU A 36 11.01 -9.90 8.53
N THR A 37 10.36 -9.03 9.29
CA THR A 37 8.94 -9.15 9.62
C THR A 37 8.19 -7.98 8.99
N VAL A 38 7.16 -8.31 8.22
CA VAL A 38 6.36 -7.38 7.43
C VAL A 38 4.93 -7.38 7.94
N GLY A 39 4.46 -6.24 8.43
CA GLY A 39 3.07 -6.04 8.78
C GLY A 39 2.24 -5.63 7.55
N TYR A 40 1.08 -6.27 7.34
CA TYR A 40 0.19 -5.92 6.24
C TYR A 40 -1.28 -6.14 6.63
N GLN A 41 -2.18 -5.58 5.84
CA GLN A 41 -3.63 -5.70 6.06
C GLN A 41 -4.27 -6.52 4.93
N PRO A 42 -4.42 -7.86 5.08
CA PRO A 42 -5.01 -8.70 4.02
C PRO A 42 -6.46 -8.30 3.67
N TYR A 43 -7.14 -7.62 4.60
CA TYR A 43 -8.50 -7.08 4.42
C TYR A 43 -8.50 -5.60 4.00
N ASP A 44 -7.45 -5.15 3.33
CA ASP A 44 -7.36 -3.80 2.76
C ASP A 44 -6.59 -3.84 1.43
N THR A 45 -7.17 -3.28 0.39
CA THR A 45 -6.61 -3.27 -0.98
C THR A 45 -5.25 -2.58 -1.08
N ILE A 46 -4.92 -1.69 -0.14
CA ILE A 46 -3.60 -1.04 -0.09
C ILE A 46 -2.45 -2.03 0.12
N SER A 47 -2.75 -3.22 0.66
CA SER A 47 -1.77 -4.28 0.97
C SER A 47 -1.80 -5.44 -0.02
N TYR A 48 -2.50 -5.34 -1.15
CA TYR A 48 -2.56 -6.44 -2.11
C TYR A 48 -1.21 -6.75 -2.76
N SER A 49 -0.33 -5.75 -2.91
CA SER A 49 1.06 -6.00 -3.31
C SER A 49 1.80 -6.86 -2.28
N ALA A 50 1.64 -6.58 -0.98
CA ALA A 50 2.20 -7.42 0.07
C ALA A 50 1.64 -8.85 0.04
N ALA A 51 0.33 -9.00 -0.23
CA ALA A 51 -0.27 -10.33 -0.38
C ALA A 51 0.32 -11.10 -1.57
N VAL A 52 0.56 -10.44 -2.70
CA VAL A 52 1.22 -11.01 -3.88
C VAL A 52 2.67 -11.37 -3.57
N ILE A 53 3.42 -10.48 -2.92
CA ILE A 53 4.81 -10.75 -2.49
C ILE A 53 4.87 -11.99 -1.62
N ASN A 54 3.97 -12.10 -0.64
CA ASN A 54 3.90 -13.24 0.28
C ASN A 54 3.62 -14.55 -0.46
N ALA A 55 2.55 -14.58 -1.26
CA ALA A 55 2.11 -15.82 -1.93
C ALA A 55 3.10 -16.31 -2.99
N ARG A 56 3.73 -15.39 -3.71
CA ARG A 56 4.68 -15.70 -4.79
C ARG A 56 6.14 -15.70 -4.34
N GLU A 57 6.40 -15.38 -3.07
CA GLU A 57 7.73 -15.26 -2.49
C GLU A 57 8.66 -14.36 -3.34
N LEU A 58 8.12 -13.27 -3.92
CA LEU A 58 8.86 -12.39 -4.84
C LEU A 58 10.14 -11.81 -4.24
N TRP A 59 10.20 -11.71 -2.91
CA TRP A 59 11.36 -11.25 -2.17
C TRP A 59 12.61 -12.13 -2.37
N LYS A 60 12.45 -13.42 -2.71
CA LYS A 60 13.57 -14.33 -2.99
C LYS A 60 14.43 -13.90 -4.18
N LYS A 61 13.84 -13.12 -5.11
CA LYS A 61 14.55 -12.59 -6.27
C LYS A 61 15.53 -11.48 -5.90
N ASN A 62 15.17 -10.67 -4.92
CA ASN A 62 15.84 -9.40 -4.66
C ASN A 62 16.62 -9.38 -3.33
N LEU A 63 16.21 -10.16 -2.33
CA LEU A 63 16.91 -10.29 -1.06
C LEU A 63 18.08 -11.27 -1.14
N PRO A 64 19.10 -11.16 -0.27
CA PRO A 64 20.22 -12.09 -0.21
C PRO A 64 19.74 -13.52 -0.05
N PRO A 65 20.41 -14.51 -0.71
CA PRO A 65 20.07 -15.93 -0.56
C PRO A 65 20.08 -16.37 0.89
N GLY A 66 19.08 -17.15 1.31
CA GLY A 66 18.92 -17.61 2.69
C GLY A 66 18.15 -16.63 3.60
N SER A 67 17.79 -15.44 3.12
CA SER A 67 16.92 -14.53 3.85
C SER A 67 15.55 -15.15 4.14
N LYS A 68 14.93 -14.74 5.24
CA LYS A 68 13.59 -15.18 5.65
C LYS A 68 12.69 -13.97 5.82
N VAL A 69 11.46 -14.08 5.35
CA VAL A 69 10.44 -13.04 5.50
C VAL A 69 9.21 -13.64 6.17
N THR A 70 8.78 -13.03 7.27
CA THR A 70 7.55 -13.37 7.97
C THR A 70 6.52 -12.28 7.70
N PHE A 71 5.34 -12.66 7.21
CA PHE A 71 4.22 -11.75 7.02
C PHE A 71 3.23 -11.88 8.18
N GLU A 72 2.95 -10.76 8.85
CA GLU A 72 1.97 -10.69 9.93
C GLU A 72 0.75 -9.89 9.49
N GLY A 73 -0.38 -10.59 9.35
CA GLY A 73 -1.66 -9.99 8.99
C GLY A 73 -2.27 -9.22 10.16
N ALA A 74 -2.77 -8.01 9.91
CA ALA A 74 -3.48 -7.20 10.89
C ALA A 74 -4.82 -6.72 10.31
N LEU A 75 -5.84 -6.58 11.18
CA LEU A 75 -7.15 -6.05 10.78
C LEU A 75 -7.16 -4.53 10.61
N GLN A 76 -6.21 -3.83 11.23
CA GLN A 76 -6.12 -2.36 11.23
C GLN A 76 -4.66 -1.91 11.24
N GLY A 77 -4.38 -0.78 10.57
CA GLY A 77 -3.03 -0.22 10.49
C GLY A 77 -2.43 0.17 11.84
N SER A 78 -3.24 0.53 12.84
CA SER A 78 -2.77 0.84 14.20
C SER A 78 -2.07 -0.35 14.88
N ILE A 79 -2.44 -1.58 14.57
CA ILE A 79 -1.80 -2.79 15.08
C ILE A 79 -0.37 -2.88 14.50
N ILE A 80 -0.22 -2.63 13.20
CA ILE A 80 1.08 -2.61 12.52
C ILE A 80 1.96 -1.49 13.10
N VAL A 81 1.42 -0.28 13.23
CA VAL A 81 2.16 0.85 13.84
C VAL A 81 2.70 0.49 15.22
N ASN A 82 1.87 -0.11 16.08
CA ASN A 82 2.30 -0.54 17.41
C ASN A 82 3.39 -1.62 17.37
N ALA A 83 3.30 -2.58 16.43
CA ALA A 83 4.31 -3.62 16.25
C ALA A 83 5.63 -3.03 15.73
N MET A 84 5.60 -2.06 14.81
CA MET A 84 6.78 -1.34 14.34
C MET A 84 7.44 -0.53 15.47
N VAL A 85 6.64 0.19 16.28
CA VAL A 85 7.13 0.92 17.45
C VAL A 85 7.79 -0.01 18.48
N ALA A 86 7.26 -1.22 18.63
CA ALA A 86 7.79 -2.25 19.53
C ALA A 86 8.95 -3.07 18.93
N ASP A 87 9.50 -2.67 17.78
CA ASP A 87 10.59 -3.36 17.06
C ASP A 87 10.27 -4.81 16.66
N LYS A 88 9.00 -5.12 16.49
CA LYS A 88 8.55 -6.45 16.03
C LYS A 88 8.42 -6.56 14.52
N GLN A 89 8.26 -5.42 13.83
CA GLN A 89 8.12 -5.33 12.38
C GLN A 89 9.04 -4.23 11.85
N GLN A 90 9.82 -4.52 10.82
CA GLN A 90 10.69 -3.57 10.14
C GLN A 90 9.96 -2.78 9.06
N ILE A 91 8.96 -3.41 8.45
CA ILE A 91 8.22 -2.89 7.29
C ILE A 91 6.72 -3.01 7.57
N GLY A 92 5.95 -1.98 7.22
CA GLY A 92 4.50 -1.96 7.38
C GLY A 92 3.80 -1.40 6.14
N TYR A 93 2.70 -2.05 5.74
CA TYR A 93 1.78 -1.57 4.71
C TYR A 93 0.60 -0.90 5.39
N LEU A 94 0.43 0.39 5.16
CA LEU A 94 -0.46 1.25 5.94
C LEU A 94 -1.33 2.13 5.02
N GLY A 95 -2.59 2.30 5.36
CA GLY A 95 -3.42 3.38 4.79
C GLY A 95 -2.94 4.76 5.28
N ASP A 96 -3.42 5.81 4.65
CA ASP A 96 -2.96 7.19 4.86
C ASP A 96 -2.96 7.64 6.34
N MET A 97 -4.03 7.36 7.07
CA MET A 97 -4.15 7.79 8.48
C MET A 97 -3.12 7.10 9.39
N PRO A 98 -3.05 5.76 9.49
CA PRO A 98 -2.04 5.09 10.32
C PRO A 98 -0.61 5.34 9.80
N ALA A 99 -0.40 5.53 8.49
CA ALA A 99 0.88 5.89 7.93
C ALA A 99 1.40 7.21 8.49
N VAL A 100 0.60 8.27 8.45
CA VAL A 100 0.95 9.57 9.04
C VAL A 100 1.14 9.47 10.56
N VAL A 101 0.25 8.76 11.28
CA VAL A 101 0.41 8.55 12.73
C VAL A 101 1.75 7.87 13.04
N SER A 102 2.18 6.90 12.23
CA SER A 102 3.44 6.18 12.47
C SER A 102 4.66 7.10 12.48
N THR A 103 4.69 8.09 11.59
CA THR A 103 5.81 9.03 11.46
C THR A 103 5.95 9.99 12.64
N THR A 104 4.90 10.15 13.46
CA THR A 104 4.94 11.02 14.65
C THR A 104 5.54 10.35 15.88
N LYS A 105 5.94 9.07 15.80
CA LYS A 105 6.52 8.29 16.91
C LYS A 105 8.04 8.51 17.08
N THR A 106 8.55 9.63 16.63
CA THR A 106 9.98 9.96 16.50
C THR A 106 10.81 9.77 17.77
N ARG A 107 10.23 9.94 18.95
CA ARG A 107 10.92 9.78 20.23
C ARG A 107 11.15 8.32 20.63
N ILE A 108 10.32 7.40 20.15
CA ILE A 108 10.34 5.98 20.54
C ILE A 108 10.94 5.15 19.41
N ALA A 109 10.42 5.32 18.21
CA ALA A 109 10.83 4.60 17.02
C ALA A 109 10.57 5.48 15.79
N PRO A 110 11.58 6.19 15.27
CA PRO A 110 11.42 6.92 14.01
C PRO A 110 10.99 5.97 12.89
N ILE A 111 9.89 6.32 12.22
CA ILE A 111 9.36 5.56 11.09
C ILE A 111 9.26 6.51 9.90
N LYS A 112 9.69 6.04 8.72
CA LYS A 112 9.65 6.77 7.46
C LYS A 112 8.61 6.17 6.55
N LEU A 113 7.88 7.00 5.80
CA LEU A 113 7.16 6.58 4.60
C LEU A 113 8.15 6.59 3.44
N VAL A 114 8.27 5.47 2.73
CA VAL A 114 9.33 5.26 1.73
C VAL A 114 8.82 4.99 0.32
N ALA A 115 7.55 4.59 0.17
CA ALA A 115 6.92 4.39 -1.14
C ALA A 115 5.39 4.45 -1.02
N ASN A 116 4.73 4.65 -2.17
CA ASN A 116 3.28 4.60 -2.30
C ASN A 116 2.85 3.24 -2.89
N THR A 117 1.79 2.63 -2.33
CA THR A 117 1.24 1.36 -2.82
C THR A 117 0.03 1.55 -3.74
N GLY A 118 -0.47 2.76 -3.85
CA GLY A 118 -1.58 3.16 -4.72
C GLY A 118 -2.27 4.43 -4.24
N LEU A 119 -2.83 5.17 -5.19
CA LEU A 119 -3.62 6.37 -5.01
C LEU A 119 -4.97 6.18 -5.70
N SER A 120 -6.05 6.19 -4.93
CA SER A 120 -7.41 6.09 -5.44
C SER A 120 -8.11 7.45 -5.38
N ALA A 121 -8.98 7.70 -6.32
CA ALA A 121 -9.84 8.88 -6.31
C ALA A 121 -10.91 8.85 -5.19
N GLY A 122 -10.83 7.88 -4.26
CA GLY A 122 -11.75 7.73 -3.13
C GLY A 122 -12.75 6.58 -3.28
N GLN A 123 -12.36 5.50 -3.95
CA GLN A 123 -13.23 4.33 -4.17
C GLN A 123 -12.76 3.06 -3.47
N ARG A 124 -11.60 3.09 -2.80
CA ARG A 124 -11.07 1.92 -2.08
C ARG A 124 -11.36 2.02 -0.59
N CYS A 125 -11.05 3.16 0.04
CA CYS A 125 -11.24 3.36 1.47
C CYS A 125 -12.41 4.29 1.81
N ASN A 126 -12.86 5.10 0.89
CA ASN A 126 -13.82 6.17 1.10
C ASN A 126 -15.17 5.80 0.47
N VAL A 127 -15.82 4.75 0.97
CA VAL A 127 -17.09 4.26 0.44
C VAL A 127 -18.18 4.35 1.48
N ILE A 128 -19.26 5.06 1.16
CA ILE A 128 -20.49 5.10 1.96
C ILE A 128 -21.40 3.97 1.50
N MET A 129 -21.71 3.07 2.41
CA MET A 129 -22.73 2.04 2.23
C MET A 129 -23.98 2.38 3.01
N VAL A 130 -25.13 1.98 2.50
CA VAL A 130 -26.42 2.05 3.17
C VAL A 130 -27.02 0.66 3.20
N ARG A 131 -28.00 0.42 4.09
CA ARG A 131 -28.74 -0.85 4.12
C ARG A 131 -29.35 -1.16 2.76
N SER A 132 -29.42 -2.43 2.41
CA SER A 132 -30.00 -2.89 1.15
C SER A 132 -31.46 -2.47 0.95
N ASP A 133 -32.24 -2.25 2.03
CA ASP A 133 -33.63 -1.77 1.99
C ASP A 133 -33.74 -0.24 1.85
N ALA A 134 -32.63 0.51 1.79
CA ALA A 134 -32.65 1.93 1.45
C ALA A 134 -33.14 2.15 0.00
N PRO A 135 -33.73 3.31 -0.32
CA PRO A 135 -34.12 3.61 -1.71
C PRO A 135 -32.98 3.44 -2.69
N ASP A 136 -33.31 3.16 -3.93
CA ASP A 136 -32.35 3.20 -5.04
C ASP A 136 -32.13 4.66 -5.42
N PHE A 137 -30.90 5.13 -5.24
CA PHE A 137 -30.51 6.51 -5.58
C PHE A 137 -30.09 6.57 -7.05
N LYS A 138 -30.58 7.61 -7.74
CA LYS A 138 -30.16 7.89 -9.12
C LYS A 138 -28.84 8.65 -9.18
N THR A 139 -28.51 9.37 -8.12
CA THR A 139 -27.26 10.14 -7.98
C THR A 139 -26.75 10.12 -6.54
N PRO A 140 -25.47 10.38 -6.32
CA PRO A 140 -24.91 10.50 -4.96
C PRO A 140 -25.58 11.61 -4.15
N GLU A 141 -26.08 12.68 -4.77
CA GLU A 141 -26.78 13.79 -4.08
C GLU A 141 -28.13 13.35 -3.50
N GLU A 142 -28.83 12.42 -4.13
CA GLU A 142 -30.03 11.82 -3.57
C GLU A 142 -29.70 11.01 -2.32
N ALA A 143 -28.60 10.25 -2.35
CA ALA A 143 -28.09 9.53 -1.18
C ALA A 143 -27.74 10.49 -0.04
N VAL A 144 -27.05 11.61 -0.34
CA VAL A 144 -26.71 12.65 0.65
C VAL A 144 -27.96 13.18 1.37
N LYS A 145 -29.03 13.48 0.63
CA LYS A 145 -30.31 13.93 1.22
C LYS A 145 -30.91 12.87 2.16
N TRP A 146 -30.89 11.61 1.75
CA TRP A 146 -31.42 10.51 2.54
C TRP A 146 -30.61 10.24 3.81
N LEU A 147 -29.26 10.43 3.74
CA LEU A 147 -28.33 10.20 4.85
C LEU A 147 -28.49 11.17 6.02
N ASN A 148 -29.20 12.31 5.83
CA ASN A 148 -29.42 13.26 6.91
C ASN A 148 -30.30 12.64 8.02
N GLY A 149 -29.88 12.77 9.28
CA GLY A 149 -30.56 12.19 10.44
C GLY A 149 -30.40 10.67 10.59
N LYS A 150 -29.48 10.02 9.82
CA LYS A 150 -29.25 8.58 9.87
C LYS A 150 -28.15 8.23 10.87
N THR A 151 -28.17 6.97 11.32
CA THR A 151 -27.13 6.39 12.19
C THR A 151 -26.03 5.81 11.33
N PHE A 152 -24.82 6.32 11.52
CA PHE A 152 -23.61 5.88 10.83
C PHE A 152 -22.75 5.00 11.71
N ALA A 153 -21.93 4.13 11.08
CA ALA A 153 -20.85 3.42 11.75
C ALA A 153 -19.57 3.50 10.90
N THR A 154 -18.40 3.58 11.56
CA THR A 154 -17.07 3.51 10.94
C THR A 154 -16.03 3.15 11.97
N PRO A 155 -14.91 2.48 11.61
CA PRO A 155 -13.78 2.31 12.52
C PRO A 155 -13.06 3.64 12.73
N LYS A 156 -13.05 4.13 13.98
CA LYS A 156 -12.40 5.40 14.34
C LYS A 156 -10.89 5.40 14.05
N GLY A 157 -10.37 6.50 13.54
CA GLY A 157 -8.95 6.68 13.23
C GLY A 157 -8.51 6.01 11.91
N SER A 158 -9.45 5.56 11.10
CA SER A 158 -9.21 5.04 9.74
C SER A 158 -9.39 6.12 8.67
N CYS A 159 -8.97 5.82 7.43
CA CYS A 159 -9.30 6.63 6.26
C CYS A 159 -10.81 6.84 6.12
N ALA A 160 -11.62 5.82 6.41
CA ALA A 160 -13.08 5.90 6.39
C ALA A 160 -13.63 6.90 7.44
N ASP A 161 -13.05 6.96 8.65
CA ASP A 161 -13.42 7.98 9.65
C ASP A 161 -13.07 9.39 9.16
N ARG A 162 -11.89 9.58 8.55
CA ARG A 162 -11.53 10.86 7.92
C ARG A 162 -12.53 11.24 6.83
N PHE A 163 -12.84 10.30 5.96
CA PHE A 163 -13.81 10.54 4.89
C PHE A 163 -15.20 10.91 5.45
N LEU A 164 -15.70 10.18 6.45
CA LEU A 164 -17.01 10.52 7.06
C LEU A 164 -17.05 11.95 7.59
N ARG A 165 -15.98 12.40 8.26
CA ARG A 165 -15.91 13.78 8.78
C ARG A 165 -15.86 14.82 7.65
N THR A 166 -15.02 14.57 6.64
CA THR A 166 -14.94 15.41 5.45
C THR A 166 -16.28 15.46 4.70
N PHE A 167 -16.95 14.30 4.58
CA PHE A 167 -18.28 14.21 3.97
C PHE A 167 -19.31 15.06 4.73
N VAL A 168 -19.36 14.92 6.05
CA VAL A 168 -20.27 15.72 6.92
C VAL A 168 -20.00 17.21 6.77
N GLU A 169 -18.74 17.62 6.77
CA GLU A 169 -18.34 19.03 6.61
C GLU A 169 -18.74 19.57 5.23
N LYS A 170 -18.41 18.85 4.15
CA LYS A 170 -18.68 19.29 2.76
C LYS A 170 -20.17 19.31 2.41
N THR A 171 -20.97 18.41 2.97
CA THR A 171 -22.38 18.24 2.59
C THR A 171 -23.37 18.86 3.56
N GLY A 172 -22.93 19.17 4.79
CA GLY A 172 -23.80 19.64 5.86
C GLY A 172 -24.76 18.57 6.41
N VAL A 173 -24.58 17.30 6.04
CA VAL A 173 -25.34 16.17 6.62
C VAL A 173 -25.15 16.16 8.13
N LYS A 174 -26.26 15.97 8.85
CA LYS A 174 -26.27 15.88 10.32
C LYS A 174 -26.59 14.42 10.69
N PRO A 175 -25.61 13.57 10.98
CA PRO A 175 -25.86 12.22 11.49
C PRO A 175 -26.69 12.27 12.78
N LYS A 176 -27.60 11.33 12.97
CA LYS A 176 -28.25 11.12 14.26
C LYS A 176 -27.21 10.66 15.29
N GLU A 177 -26.33 9.78 14.87
CA GLU A 177 -25.26 9.20 15.67
C GLU A 177 -24.15 8.67 14.77
N VAL A 178 -22.91 8.69 15.26
CA VAL A 178 -21.75 8.05 14.61
C VAL A 178 -21.14 7.03 15.60
N LEU A 179 -21.26 5.76 15.29
CA LEU A 179 -20.78 4.65 16.10
C LEU A 179 -19.36 4.25 15.70
N ASN A 180 -18.46 4.12 16.67
CA ASN A 180 -17.14 3.51 16.46
C ASN A 180 -17.28 1.99 16.53
N GLN A 181 -17.16 1.29 15.41
CA GLN A 181 -17.36 -0.16 15.32
C GLN A 181 -16.30 -0.81 14.42
N SER A 182 -15.97 -2.09 14.70
CA SER A 182 -15.16 -2.91 13.80
C SER A 182 -15.96 -3.33 12.56
N LEU A 183 -15.25 -3.80 11.54
CA LEU A 183 -15.83 -4.22 10.26
C LEU A 183 -16.88 -5.35 10.44
N GLU A 184 -16.59 -6.31 11.33
CA GLU A 184 -17.46 -7.45 11.62
C GLU A 184 -18.76 -7.01 12.34
N VAL A 185 -18.63 -6.06 13.27
CA VAL A 185 -19.76 -5.48 14.00
C VAL A 185 -20.65 -4.68 13.05
N ILE A 186 -20.07 -3.92 12.14
CA ILE A 186 -20.80 -3.15 11.11
C ILE A 186 -21.62 -4.10 10.23
N ALA A 187 -21.01 -5.17 9.69
CA ALA A 187 -21.71 -6.15 8.87
C ALA A 187 -22.90 -6.78 9.62
N THR A 188 -22.71 -7.09 10.91
CA THR A 188 -23.79 -7.61 11.75
C THR A 188 -24.90 -6.60 11.98
N ASN A 189 -24.53 -5.33 12.24
CA ASN A 189 -25.49 -4.28 12.54
C ASN A 189 -26.31 -3.84 11.30
N PHE A 190 -25.79 -3.99 10.10
CA PHE A 190 -26.61 -3.88 8.89
C PHE A 190 -27.70 -4.95 8.85
N ARG A 191 -27.37 -6.23 9.11
CA ARG A 191 -28.34 -7.35 9.11
C ARG A 191 -29.46 -7.17 10.13
N VAL A 192 -29.15 -6.60 11.28
CA VAL A 192 -30.16 -6.41 12.37
C VAL A 192 -30.72 -4.98 12.40
N HIS A 193 -30.51 -4.19 11.36
CA HIS A 193 -31.04 -2.83 11.17
C HIS A 193 -30.69 -1.84 12.30
N LYS A 194 -29.54 -2.02 12.96
CA LYS A 194 -29.07 -1.10 14.02
C LYS A 194 -28.36 0.14 13.48
N ILE A 195 -27.87 0.08 12.24
CA ILE A 195 -27.26 1.20 11.54
C ILE A 195 -27.94 1.39 10.20
N ASP A 196 -27.99 2.63 9.73
CA ASP A 196 -28.55 2.99 8.43
C ASP A 196 -27.46 3.07 7.35
N ALA A 197 -26.25 3.51 7.74
CA ALA A 197 -25.13 3.72 6.87
C ALA A 197 -23.82 3.36 7.56
N ALA A 198 -22.81 3.06 6.76
CA ALA A 198 -21.43 2.92 7.23
C ALA A 198 -20.45 3.51 6.22
N VAL A 199 -19.29 3.94 6.71
CA VAL A 199 -18.17 4.29 5.85
C VAL A 199 -17.08 3.24 6.07
N LEU A 200 -16.65 2.63 4.97
CA LEU A 200 -15.82 1.42 4.97
C LEU A 200 -14.81 1.45 3.83
N TRP A 201 -13.97 0.42 3.81
CA TRP A 201 -12.99 0.15 2.75
C TRP A 201 -13.13 -1.25 2.17
N GLU A 202 -12.56 -1.42 0.99
CA GLU A 202 -12.48 -2.69 0.29
C GLU A 202 -11.45 -3.65 0.93
N PRO A 203 -11.68 -4.97 0.96
CA PRO A 203 -12.78 -5.69 0.32
C PRO A 203 -14.02 -5.89 1.22
N THR A 204 -14.12 -5.21 2.36
CA THR A 204 -15.31 -5.35 3.24
C THR A 204 -16.57 -4.80 2.57
N VAL A 205 -16.43 -3.71 1.79
CA VAL A 205 -17.53 -3.17 0.97
C VAL A 205 -18.08 -4.25 0.03
N SER A 206 -17.20 -4.93 -0.71
CA SER A 206 -17.56 -6.02 -1.62
C SER A 206 -18.21 -7.21 -0.89
N ARG A 207 -17.72 -7.52 0.32
CA ARG A 207 -18.22 -8.64 1.12
C ARG A 207 -19.68 -8.47 1.56
N ILE A 208 -20.07 -7.26 1.95
CA ILE A 208 -21.41 -6.96 2.45
C ILE A 208 -22.31 -6.30 1.40
N GLY A 209 -21.75 -5.98 0.24
CA GLY A 209 -22.41 -5.27 -0.85
C GLY A 209 -23.27 -6.19 -1.74
N GLU A 210 -24.36 -5.65 -2.28
CA GLU A 210 -25.26 -6.36 -3.18
C GLU A 210 -24.59 -6.79 -4.50
N LEU A 211 -23.55 -6.07 -4.96
CA LEU A 211 -22.94 -6.35 -6.25
C LEU A 211 -22.21 -7.70 -6.29
N VAL A 212 -21.51 -8.06 -5.20
CA VAL A 212 -20.66 -9.27 -5.18
C VAL A 212 -20.66 -9.98 -3.82
N GLY A 213 -21.39 -9.48 -2.82
CA GLY A 213 -21.34 -9.95 -1.44
C GLY A 213 -22.64 -10.49 -0.89
N GLU A 214 -22.86 -10.28 0.39
CA GLU A 214 -24.01 -10.82 1.14
C GLU A 214 -25.33 -10.08 0.86
N GLY A 215 -25.32 -8.96 0.17
CA GLY A 215 -26.52 -8.17 -0.13
C GLY A 215 -27.19 -7.50 1.07
N VAL A 216 -26.47 -7.31 2.18
CA VAL A 216 -27.02 -6.65 3.39
C VAL A 216 -26.90 -5.13 3.33
N ALA A 217 -26.07 -4.64 2.44
CA ALA A 217 -25.84 -3.22 2.19
C ALA A 217 -25.50 -2.99 0.72
N LYS A 218 -25.68 -1.75 0.26
CA LYS A 218 -25.32 -1.31 -1.09
C LYS A 218 -24.51 -0.02 -1.04
N ILE A 219 -23.67 0.21 -2.07
CA ILE A 219 -22.90 1.45 -2.20
C ILE A 219 -23.87 2.60 -2.50
N ALA A 220 -23.75 3.69 -1.77
CA ALA A 220 -24.55 4.91 -1.97
C ALA A 220 -23.74 6.07 -2.53
N ALA A 221 -22.46 6.18 -2.12
CA ALA A 221 -21.56 7.20 -2.62
C ALA A 221 -20.09 6.82 -2.33
N THR A 222 -19.17 7.45 -3.04
CA THR A 222 -17.72 7.29 -2.81
C THR A 222 -17.05 8.63 -2.58
N GLY A 223 -15.80 8.59 -2.13
CA GLY A 223 -14.95 9.78 -1.97
C GLY A 223 -14.70 10.53 -3.28
N TYR A 224 -14.81 9.88 -4.43
CA TYR A 224 -14.68 10.52 -5.73
C TYR A 224 -15.69 11.67 -5.91
N THR A 225 -16.94 11.42 -5.57
CA THR A 225 -18.01 12.45 -5.61
C THR A 225 -17.66 13.71 -4.80
N PHE A 226 -16.90 13.55 -3.73
CA PHE A 226 -16.57 14.62 -2.78
C PHE A 226 -15.11 15.08 -2.89
N ASN A 227 -14.39 14.67 -3.96
CA ASN A 227 -12.97 14.97 -4.12
C ASN A 227 -12.16 14.65 -2.85
N THR A 228 -12.30 13.41 -2.37
CA THR A 228 -11.61 12.92 -1.18
C THR A 228 -10.86 11.63 -1.55
N PRO A 229 -9.60 11.75 -2.00
CA PRO A 229 -8.78 10.61 -2.36
C PRO A 229 -8.34 9.82 -1.13
N ASP A 230 -7.87 8.59 -1.35
CA ASP A 230 -7.21 7.74 -0.38
C ASP A 230 -5.93 7.14 -0.96
N ALA A 231 -4.96 6.82 -0.11
CA ALA A 231 -3.69 6.24 -0.52
C ALA A 231 -3.17 5.18 0.45
N GLY A 232 -2.32 4.31 -0.07
CA GLY A 232 -1.56 3.36 0.72
C GLY A 232 -0.06 3.66 0.68
N PHE A 233 0.65 3.26 1.73
CA PHE A 233 2.07 3.54 1.92
C PHE A 233 2.83 2.34 2.45
N ILE A 234 4.10 2.25 2.05
CA ILE A 234 5.09 1.43 2.74
C ILE A 234 5.78 2.33 3.77
N ALA A 235 5.69 1.91 5.01
CA ALA A 235 6.44 2.48 6.13
C ALA A 235 7.61 1.55 6.48
N MET A 236 8.77 2.12 6.79
CA MET A 236 9.92 1.39 7.29
C MET A 236 10.46 2.07 8.55
N ARG A 237 10.98 1.29 9.48
CA ARG A 237 11.72 1.84 10.61
C ARG A 237 12.97 2.56 10.11
N ALA A 238 13.24 3.76 10.61
CA ALA A 238 14.37 4.57 10.17
C ALA A 238 15.72 3.89 10.47
N ASP A 239 15.85 3.26 11.64
CA ASP A 239 17.05 2.51 12.02
C ASP A 239 17.32 1.30 11.13
N PHE A 240 16.27 0.65 10.61
CA PHE A 240 16.39 -0.42 9.62
C PHE A 240 16.91 0.14 8.28
N VAL A 241 16.31 1.23 7.80
CA VAL A 241 16.75 1.87 6.53
C VAL A 241 18.20 2.36 6.62
N GLU A 242 18.60 2.93 7.77
CA GLU A 242 19.96 3.46 7.99
C GLU A 242 21.02 2.35 8.08
N LYS A 243 20.69 1.24 8.76
CA LYS A 243 21.62 0.11 8.94
C LYS A 243 21.69 -0.82 7.72
N HIS A 244 20.58 -0.94 6.98
CA HIS A 244 20.42 -1.89 5.88
C HIS A 244 19.78 -1.21 4.64
N PRO A 245 20.38 -0.13 4.10
CA PRO A 245 19.79 0.62 2.97
C PRO A 245 19.69 -0.23 1.70
N ASP A 246 20.60 -1.17 1.50
CA ASP A 246 20.59 -2.15 0.42
C ASP A 246 19.42 -3.12 0.53
N ILE A 247 19.10 -3.59 1.74
CA ILE A 247 17.95 -4.46 2.00
C ILE A 247 16.63 -3.70 1.85
N ALA A 248 16.55 -2.45 2.37
CA ALA A 248 15.39 -1.59 2.17
C ALA A 248 15.13 -1.35 0.67
N LYS A 249 16.19 -1.09 -0.11
CA LYS A 249 16.10 -0.94 -1.57
C LYS A 249 15.70 -2.23 -2.26
N ALA A 250 16.26 -3.38 -1.85
CA ALA A 250 15.89 -4.70 -2.37
C ALA A 250 14.41 -5.02 -2.11
N TRP A 251 13.87 -4.60 -0.95
CA TRP A 251 12.45 -4.70 -0.66
C TRP A 251 11.61 -3.84 -1.61
N LEU A 252 12.04 -2.60 -1.88
CA LEU A 252 11.34 -1.72 -2.83
C LEU A 252 11.39 -2.25 -4.27
N LYS A 253 12.46 -2.96 -4.68
CA LYS A 253 12.47 -3.70 -5.96
C LYS A 253 11.44 -4.82 -5.98
N THR A 254 11.27 -5.51 -4.86
CA THR A 254 10.24 -6.55 -4.70
C THR A 254 8.84 -5.97 -4.78
N GLU A 255 8.62 -4.80 -4.18
CA GLU A 255 7.35 -4.09 -4.27
C GLU A 255 7.06 -3.62 -5.70
N LEU A 256 8.08 -3.12 -6.42
CA LEU A 256 7.94 -2.75 -7.84
C LEU A 256 7.46 -3.94 -8.68
N ASP A 257 8.10 -5.10 -8.51
CA ASP A 257 7.70 -6.35 -9.20
C ASP A 257 6.22 -6.70 -8.88
N ALA A 258 5.80 -6.55 -7.63
CA ALA A 258 4.43 -6.85 -7.22
C ALA A 258 3.40 -5.86 -7.77
N GLN A 259 3.70 -4.56 -7.78
CA GLN A 259 2.79 -3.56 -8.36
C GLN A 259 2.65 -3.74 -9.88
N GLN A 260 3.76 -4.05 -10.58
CA GLN A 260 3.72 -4.37 -12.01
C GLN A 260 2.89 -5.64 -12.29
N PHE A 261 3.00 -6.65 -11.42
CA PHE A 261 2.19 -7.86 -11.51
C PHE A 261 0.69 -7.55 -11.38
N ILE A 262 0.29 -6.68 -10.45
CA ILE A 262 -1.11 -6.27 -10.25
C ILE A 262 -1.63 -5.42 -11.43
N LEU A 263 -0.76 -4.60 -12.03
CA LEU A 263 -1.13 -3.75 -13.16
C LEU A 263 -1.42 -4.55 -14.45
N ASP A 264 -0.88 -5.75 -14.59
CA ASP A 264 -1.16 -6.62 -15.75
C ASP A 264 -2.54 -7.29 -15.63
N PRO A 265 -3.51 -6.98 -16.50
CA PRO A 265 -4.85 -7.56 -16.46
C PRO A 265 -4.87 -9.09 -16.56
N ASN A 266 -3.85 -9.72 -17.17
CA ASN A 266 -3.75 -11.18 -17.25
C ASN A 266 -3.58 -11.83 -15.87
N ASN A 267 -3.10 -11.09 -14.88
CA ASN A 267 -2.88 -11.58 -13.52
C ASN A 267 -4.06 -11.33 -12.57
N TRP A 268 -5.08 -10.57 -12.97
CA TRP A 268 -6.15 -10.13 -12.05
C TRP A 268 -6.91 -11.29 -11.41
N LYS A 269 -7.10 -12.38 -12.14
CA LYS A 269 -7.67 -13.60 -11.58
C LYS A 269 -6.79 -14.17 -10.47
N GLU A 270 -5.49 -14.31 -10.72
CA GLU A 270 -4.54 -14.82 -9.74
C GLU A 270 -4.43 -13.90 -8.51
N VAL A 271 -4.41 -12.58 -8.70
CA VAL A 271 -4.42 -11.61 -7.58
C VAL A 271 -5.61 -11.85 -6.67
N ALA A 272 -6.80 -12.01 -7.22
CA ALA A 272 -8.01 -12.28 -6.45
C ALA A 272 -7.95 -13.61 -5.68
N GLU A 273 -7.42 -14.67 -6.30
CA GLU A 273 -7.22 -15.98 -5.67
C GLU A 273 -6.17 -15.92 -4.54
N ILE A 274 -5.09 -15.16 -4.72
CA ILE A 274 -4.07 -14.91 -3.70
C ILE A 274 -4.68 -14.21 -2.47
N VAL A 275 -5.47 -13.17 -2.67
CA VAL A 275 -6.14 -12.44 -1.58
C VAL A 275 -7.12 -13.34 -0.85
N LYS A 276 -7.94 -14.09 -1.58
CA LYS A 276 -8.83 -15.11 -0.99
C LYS A 276 -8.08 -16.12 -0.13
N GLY A 277 -6.92 -16.57 -0.56
CA GLY A 277 -6.07 -17.52 0.16
C GLY A 277 -5.53 -16.99 1.50
N GLN A 278 -5.47 -15.67 1.68
CA GLN A 278 -4.96 -15.00 2.88
C GLN A 278 -6.07 -14.34 3.73
N THR A 279 -7.34 -14.53 3.35
CA THR A 279 -8.49 -13.94 4.04
C THR A 279 -9.56 -15.00 4.34
N THR A 280 -10.42 -14.71 5.31
CA THR A 280 -11.59 -15.51 5.61
C THR A 280 -12.85 -14.71 5.30
N GLY A 281 -13.84 -15.34 4.65
CA GLY A 281 -15.09 -14.69 4.29
C GLY A 281 -15.01 -13.72 3.09
N ILE A 282 -13.90 -13.70 2.37
CA ILE A 282 -13.73 -13.00 1.09
C ILE A 282 -13.69 -14.06 -0.01
N SER A 283 -14.59 -13.96 -1.00
CA SER A 283 -14.56 -14.79 -2.19
C SER A 283 -13.59 -14.21 -3.23
N PRO A 284 -13.15 -14.99 -4.23
CA PRO A 284 -12.37 -14.44 -5.33
C PRO A 284 -13.09 -13.30 -6.08
N ALA A 285 -14.41 -13.39 -6.27
CA ALA A 285 -15.21 -12.33 -6.88
C ALA A 285 -15.19 -11.03 -6.06
N MET A 286 -15.31 -11.11 -4.73
CA MET A 286 -15.20 -9.97 -3.83
C MET A 286 -13.80 -9.34 -3.89
N ALA A 287 -12.75 -10.16 -3.83
CA ALA A 287 -11.36 -9.70 -3.94
C ALA A 287 -11.08 -9.04 -5.30
N TRP A 288 -11.62 -9.61 -6.39
CA TRP A 288 -11.49 -9.04 -7.73
C TRP A 288 -12.19 -7.68 -7.83
N PHE A 289 -13.47 -7.61 -7.41
CA PHE A 289 -14.23 -6.37 -7.46
C PHE A 289 -13.55 -5.25 -6.66
N SER A 290 -12.99 -5.58 -5.52
CA SER A 290 -12.43 -4.60 -4.59
C SER A 290 -11.33 -3.70 -5.20
N ILE A 291 -10.60 -4.18 -6.19
CA ILE A 291 -9.52 -3.43 -6.84
C ILE A 291 -9.68 -3.29 -8.36
N PHE A 292 -10.45 -4.18 -9.01
CA PHE A 292 -10.60 -4.19 -10.47
C PHE A 292 -12.03 -3.88 -10.94
N GLY A 293 -13.02 -3.99 -10.05
CA GLY A 293 -14.42 -3.77 -10.39
C GLY A 293 -14.80 -2.30 -10.45
N ALA A 294 -15.70 -1.95 -11.37
CA ALA A 294 -16.26 -0.61 -11.49
C ALA A 294 -17.36 -0.38 -10.45
N VAL A 295 -17.25 0.72 -9.71
CA VAL A 295 -18.37 1.23 -8.93
C VAL A 295 -19.35 1.91 -9.90
N PRO A 296 -20.66 1.68 -9.79
CA PRO A 296 -21.63 2.33 -10.67
C PRO A 296 -21.57 3.88 -10.59
N ASP A 297 -21.76 4.55 -11.70
CA ASP A 297 -21.69 6.02 -11.80
C ASP A 297 -22.66 6.71 -10.85
N ASN A 298 -23.88 6.18 -10.71
CA ASN A 298 -24.89 6.70 -9.77
C ASN A 298 -24.53 6.54 -8.29
N CYS A 299 -23.47 5.78 -8.00
CA CYS A 299 -22.88 5.62 -6.68
C CYS A 299 -21.53 6.36 -6.54
N GLY A 300 -21.15 7.18 -7.51
CA GLY A 300 -19.88 7.91 -7.52
C GLY A 300 -18.70 7.07 -7.99
N GLY A 301 -18.90 6.25 -9.02
CA GLY A 301 -17.82 5.56 -9.74
C GLY A 301 -16.87 6.54 -10.40
N ALA A 302 -15.56 6.28 -10.35
CA ALA A 302 -14.54 7.05 -11.05
C ALA A 302 -14.02 6.26 -12.25
N PRO A 303 -13.50 6.96 -13.29
CA PRO A 303 -12.96 6.32 -14.48
C PRO A 303 -11.70 5.49 -14.20
N GLU A 304 -11.00 5.80 -13.10
CA GLU A 304 -9.80 5.12 -12.65
C GLU A 304 -10.03 4.53 -11.27
N ARG A 305 -9.74 3.25 -11.08
CA ARG A 305 -9.91 2.58 -9.79
C ARG A 305 -8.75 2.87 -8.84
N ASP A 306 -7.53 2.78 -9.37
CA ASP A 306 -6.30 2.96 -8.61
C ASP A 306 -5.14 3.35 -9.54
N THR A 307 -4.39 4.36 -9.17
CA THR A 307 -3.14 4.75 -9.83
C THR A 307 -1.98 4.23 -8.97
N LYS A 308 -0.91 3.76 -9.60
CA LYS A 308 0.30 3.27 -8.93
C LYS A 308 1.45 4.28 -9.12
N PRO A 309 1.53 5.34 -8.29
CA PRO A 309 2.61 6.31 -8.38
C PRO A 309 3.98 5.72 -8.03
N PHE A 310 4.03 4.80 -7.08
CA PHE A 310 5.20 4.21 -6.43
C PHE A 310 6.03 5.22 -5.64
N ILE A 311 6.35 6.37 -6.22
CA ILE A 311 7.03 7.49 -5.57
C ILE A 311 6.00 8.52 -5.07
N PHE A 312 6.46 9.52 -4.32
CA PHE A 312 5.59 10.59 -3.84
C PHE A 312 5.49 11.70 -4.90
N THR A 313 4.38 11.65 -5.66
CA THR A 313 3.99 12.72 -6.59
C THR A 313 3.41 13.92 -5.83
N PRO A 314 3.21 15.08 -6.48
CA PRO A 314 2.55 16.22 -5.84
C PRO A 314 1.22 15.86 -5.19
N GLU A 315 0.39 15.06 -5.85
CA GLU A 315 -0.93 14.63 -5.36
C GLU A 315 -0.80 13.75 -4.10
N VAL A 316 0.22 12.87 -4.05
CA VAL A 316 0.52 12.05 -2.87
C VAL A 316 1.01 12.93 -1.73
N HIS A 317 1.88 13.92 -2.00
CA HIS A 317 2.32 14.90 -1.00
C HIS A 317 1.16 15.74 -0.45
N ASP A 318 0.25 16.19 -1.30
CA ASP A 318 -0.93 16.95 -0.90
C ASP A 318 -1.84 16.11 0.02
N LEU A 319 -2.04 14.83 -0.29
CA LEU A 319 -2.79 13.91 0.55
C LEU A 319 -2.11 13.71 1.90
N ILE A 320 -0.79 13.47 1.94
CA ILE A 320 -0.03 13.35 3.19
C ILE A 320 -0.18 14.62 4.02
N THR A 321 0.03 15.79 3.42
CA THR A 321 -0.09 17.10 4.09
C THR A 321 -1.49 17.31 4.64
N GLY A 322 -2.52 17.06 3.83
CA GLY A 322 -3.91 17.15 4.27
C GLY A 322 -4.24 16.19 5.41
N THR A 323 -3.62 15.01 5.42
CA THR A 323 -3.79 14.02 6.49
C THR A 323 -3.15 14.49 7.81
N TYR A 324 -1.96 15.13 7.78
CA TYR A 324 -1.38 15.75 8.98
C TYR A 324 -2.27 16.85 9.54
N ILE A 325 -2.72 17.77 8.70
CA ILE A 325 -3.60 18.88 9.11
C ILE A 325 -4.89 18.32 9.74
N PHE A 326 -5.50 17.33 9.11
CA PHE A 326 -6.70 16.69 9.62
C PHE A 326 -6.48 16.03 10.98
N LEU A 327 -5.47 15.18 11.12
CA LEU A 327 -5.16 14.45 12.36
C LEU A 327 -4.84 15.40 13.51
N HIS A 328 -4.11 16.49 13.23
CA HIS A 328 -3.85 17.53 14.20
C HIS A 328 -5.13 18.27 14.63
N SER A 329 -6.00 18.65 13.68
CA SER A 329 -7.26 19.33 13.97
C SER A 329 -8.19 18.52 14.89
N VAL A 330 -8.18 17.19 14.75
CA VAL A 330 -8.96 16.28 15.60
C VAL A 330 -8.18 15.76 16.82
N LYS A 331 -6.98 16.30 17.09
CA LYS A 331 -6.13 16.01 18.27
C LYS A 331 -5.70 14.54 18.38
N VAL A 332 -5.46 13.88 17.26
CA VAL A 332 -4.88 12.52 17.20
C VAL A 332 -3.36 12.58 17.21
N ILE A 333 -2.77 13.63 16.64
CA ILE A 333 -1.33 13.93 16.66
C ILE A 333 -1.11 15.36 17.11
N ASP A 334 0.10 15.65 17.61
CA ASP A 334 0.47 16.97 18.16
C ASP A 334 1.11 17.91 17.12
N VAL A 335 1.32 17.44 15.89
CA VAL A 335 1.98 18.17 14.80
C VAL A 335 1.08 18.25 13.58
N ASP A 336 1.12 19.36 12.86
CA ASP A 336 0.32 19.61 11.63
C ASP A 336 1.11 19.39 10.33
N LYS A 337 2.37 18.98 10.47
CA LYS A 337 3.28 18.68 9.35
C LYS A 337 4.21 17.52 9.66
N ALA A 338 4.79 16.96 8.62
CA ALA A 338 5.73 15.84 8.74
C ALA A 338 6.98 16.25 9.55
N PRO A 339 7.43 15.38 10.47
CA PRO A 339 8.78 15.50 11.02
C PRO A 339 9.83 15.43 9.90
N GLU A 340 10.97 16.07 10.13
CA GLU A 340 12.08 16.08 9.16
C GLU A 340 12.52 14.63 8.82
N GLY A 341 12.67 14.34 7.53
CA GLY A 341 13.09 13.03 7.02
C GLY A 341 12.08 11.90 7.19
N ALA A 342 10.86 12.19 7.66
CA ALA A 342 9.81 11.17 7.83
C ALA A 342 9.13 10.78 6.51
N ILE A 343 9.17 11.65 5.51
CA ILE A 343 8.65 11.40 4.17
C ILE A 343 9.84 11.34 3.21
N ASP A 344 10.27 10.13 2.85
CA ASP A 344 11.56 9.91 2.18
C ASP A 344 11.44 8.79 1.14
N ASP A 345 11.11 9.16 -0.09
CA ASP A 345 11.02 8.23 -1.22
C ASP A 345 12.32 8.13 -2.05
N THR A 346 13.45 8.54 -1.49
CA THR A 346 14.74 8.54 -2.19
C THR A 346 15.10 7.17 -2.76
N LEU A 347 14.95 6.09 -1.96
CA LEU A 347 15.21 4.73 -2.42
C LEU A 347 14.20 4.27 -3.46
N ALA A 348 12.93 4.66 -3.34
CA ALA A 348 11.91 4.33 -4.32
C ALA A 348 12.20 4.99 -5.67
N ARG A 349 12.63 6.25 -5.69
CA ARG A 349 13.08 6.96 -6.91
C ARG A 349 14.27 6.28 -7.56
N GLN A 350 15.24 5.82 -6.78
CA GLN A 350 16.37 5.06 -7.30
C GLN A 350 15.92 3.74 -7.96
N VAL A 351 14.99 3.01 -7.30
CA VAL A 351 14.45 1.75 -7.85
C VAL A 351 13.74 1.96 -9.17
N VAL A 352 12.88 2.99 -9.27
CA VAL A 352 12.17 3.34 -10.52
C VAL A 352 13.16 3.71 -11.61
N ALA A 353 14.17 4.52 -11.30
CA ALA A 353 15.20 4.94 -12.26
C ALA A 353 16.04 3.75 -12.75
N GLU A 354 16.51 2.87 -11.85
CA GLU A 354 17.29 1.68 -12.21
C GLU A 354 16.48 0.68 -13.06
N ALA A 355 15.18 0.56 -12.80
CA ALA A 355 14.29 -0.30 -13.56
C ALA A 355 13.83 0.35 -14.88
N ASN A 356 14.17 1.63 -15.12
CA ASN A 356 13.62 2.44 -16.21
C ASN A 356 12.08 2.34 -16.27
N ALA A 357 11.43 2.33 -15.11
CA ALA A 357 9.98 2.20 -14.98
C ALA A 357 9.29 3.57 -15.13
N PRO A 358 8.09 3.63 -15.71
CA PRO A 358 7.34 4.87 -15.81
C PRO A 358 6.87 5.37 -14.44
N THR A 359 6.54 6.66 -14.35
CA THR A 359 5.94 7.28 -13.17
C THR A 359 4.73 8.10 -13.59
N PRO A 360 3.49 7.71 -13.23
CA PRO A 360 3.15 6.51 -12.46
C PRO A 360 3.48 5.21 -13.19
N LEU A 361 3.62 4.10 -12.46
CA LEU A 361 3.85 2.76 -13.03
C LEU A 361 2.71 2.34 -13.95
N GLY A 362 1.49 2.77 -13.65
CA GLY A 362 0.29 2.52 -14.42
C GLY A 362 -0.97 2.87 -13.63
N VAL A 363 -2.11 2.62 -14.29
CA VAL A 363 -3.45 2.90 -13.78
C VAL A 363 -4.32 1.67 -13.96
N ILE A 364 -5.08 1.31 -12.94
CA ILE A 364 -6.10 0.27 -13.02
C ILE A 364 -7.40 0.91 -13.51
N ILE A 365 -7.76 0.60 -14.74
CA ILE A 365 -9.06 0.98 -15.31
C ILE A 365 -10.08 -0.08 -14.89
N PRO A 366 -11.13 0.29 -14.15
CA PRO A 366 -12.08 -0.67 -13.59
C PRO A 366 -12.89 -1.35 -14.71
N LYS A 367 -13.37 -2.55 -14.41
CA LYS A 367 -14.19 -3.35 -15.30
C LYS A 367 -15.58 -3.55 -14.71
N ASP A 368 -16.60 -3.59 -15.55
CA ASP A 368 -17.94 -3.97 -15.13
C ASP A 368 -17.94 -5.32 -14.40
N VAL A 369 -18.78 -5.47 -13.39
CA VAL A 369 -18.84 -6.70 -12.58
C VAL A 369 -19.15 -7.95 -13.40
N SER A 370 -19.89 -7.82 -14.52
CA SER A 370 -20.16 -8.92 -15.46
C SER A 370 -18.90 -9.43 -16.19
N GLN A 371 -17.80 -8.67 -16.16
CA GLN A 371 -16.51 -9.06 -16.71
C GLN A 371 -15.61 -9.78 -15.68
N SER A 372 -16.12 -10.03 -14.46
CA SER A 372 -15.42 -10.82 -13.47
C SER A 372 -15.15 -12.24 -14.00
N PRO A 373 -13.94 -12.79 -13.78
CA PRO A 373 -13.63 -14.17 -14.16
C PRO A 373 -14.20 -15.22 -13.19
N PHE A 374 -15.05 -14.81 -12.25
CA PHE A 374 -15.61 -15.66 -11.17
C PHE A 374 -17.12 -15.70 -11.18
#